data_b74c42ec4b91bdde290c32f2d4036252
#
_entry.id   b74c42ec4b91bdde290c32f2d4036252
#
_cell.length_a   1.000
_cell.length_b   1.000
_cell.length_c   1.000
_cell.angle_alpha   90.00
_cell.angle_beta   90.00
_cell.angle_gamma   90.00
#
_symmetry.space_group_name_H-M   'P 1'
#
loop_
_entity.id
_entity.type
_entity.pdbx_description
1 polymer ?
#
loop_
_entity_poly.entity_id
_entity_poly.type
_entity_poly.pdbx_seq_one_letter_code
_entity_poly.pdbx_strand_id
1 'polypeptide(L)'
;MSVLYRRIFKTQTTGVATIQELMQTMFVAEVLQPGEDVWIVSPWISNVVLIDNRSGNFDALNPEWGRREIRLADVLVTLMSHGTRAHVVTRNESSNDSFRTRIADLASEHDLEDSLTVHIHDQLHTKGILLTRCLLMGSMNLTYNGMTINDEWVEFSLDAVDLGRTRLEFARYGEGR
;
A
#
# COMPACT_ATOMS: atom_id res chain seq x y z
N MET A 1 18.36 -13.36 -18.13
CA MET A 1 17.69 -12.09 -17.80
C MET A 1 16.66 -12.36 -16.73
N SER A 2 16.79 -11.80 -15.54
CA SER A 2 15.71 -11.89 -14.54
C SER A 2 14.53 -11.06 -15.05
N VAL A 3 13.33 -11.63 -14.99
CA VAL A 3 12.10 -10.89 -15.33
C VAL A 3 11.85 -9.91 -14.19
N LEU A 4 12.18 -8.63 -14.40
CA LEU A 4 11.96 -7.55 -13.42
C LEU A 4 10.51 -7.03 -13.43
N TYR A 5 9.65 -7.63 -14.25
CA TYR A 5 8.30 -7.18 -14.54
C TYR A 5 7.33 -8.35 -14.67
N ARG A 6 6.13 -8.20 -14.09
CA ARG A 6 5.05 -9.18 -14.21
C ARG A 6 3.69 -8.48 -14.28
N ARG A 7 2.87 -8.85 -15.29
CA ARG A 7 1.46 -8.44 -15.37
C ARG A 7 0.56 -9.57 -14.90
N ILE A 8 -0.43 -9.25 -14.10
CA ILE A 8 -1.41 -10.19 -13.55
C ILE A 8 -2.79 -9.64 -13.87
N PHE A 9 -3.62 -10.48 -14.50
CA PHE A 9 -5.04 -10.24 -14.68
C PHE A 9 -5.80 -11.00 -13.60
N LYS A 10 -6.77 -10.33 -13.01
CA LYS A 10 -7.63 -10.86 -11.95
C LYS A 10 -9.08 -10.75 -12.36
N THR A 11 -9.84 -11.80 -12.11
CA THR A 11 -11.30 -11.80 -12.12
C THR A 11 -11.81 -12.24 -10.75
N GLN A 12 -13.11 -12.25 -10.54
CA GLN A 12 -13.70 -12.71 -9.28
C GLN A 12 -13.30 -14.17 -8.93
N THR A 13 -13.01 -15.00 -9.94
CA THR A 13 -12.72 -16.43 -9.77
C THR A 13 -11.25 -16.80 -9.96
N THR A 14 -10.44 -15.90 -10.53
CA THR A 14 -9.02 -16.16 -10.84
C THR A 14 -8.14 -15.00 -10.40
N GLY A 15 -6.93 -15.28 -9.98
CA GLY A 15 -5.91 -14.28 -9.69
C GLY A 15 -6.03 -13.58 -8.33
N VAL A 16 -7.12 -13.75 -7.58
CA VAL A 16 -7.32 -13.10 -6.27
C VAL A 16 -6.21 -13.53 -5.30
N ALA A 17 -6.01 -14.83 -5.12
CA ALA A 17 -4.96 -15.35 -4.24
C ALA A 17 -3.56 -14.86 -4.68
N THR A 18 -3.29 -14.85 -5.98
CA THR A 18 -2.01 -14.37 -6.52
C THR A 18 -1.75 -12.91 -6.17
N ILE A 19 -2.77 -12.04 -6.25
CA ILE A 19 -2.63 -10.62 -5.88
C ILE A 19 -2.46 -10.48 -4.37
N GLN A 20 -3.22 -11.22 -3.57
CA GLN A 20 -3.10 -11.19 -2.11
C GLN A 20 -1.71 -11.65 -1.65
N GLU A 21 -1.20 -12.75 -2.20
CA GLU A 21 0.15 -13.25 -1.91
C GLU A 21 1.24 -12.27 -2.36
N LEU A 22 1.07 -11.64 -3.53
CA LEU A 22 2.00 -10.62 -4.01
C LEU A 22 2.01 -9.40 -3.07
N MET A 23 0.84 -8.89 -2.70
CA MET A 23 0.71 -7.76 -1.78
C MET A 23 1.35 -8.08 -0.42
N GLN A 24 1.03 -9.25 0.15
CA GLN A 24 1.65 -9.71 1.39
C GLN A 24 3.17 -9.76 1.27
N THR A 25 3.70 -10.37 0.20
CA THR A 25 5.15 -10.49 -0.03
C THR A 25 5.82 -9.13 -0.15
N MET A 26 5.24 -8.19 -0.89
CA MET A 26 5.75 -6.83 -1.05
C MET A 26 5.87 -6.12 0.29
N PHE A 27 4.81 -6.12 1.09
CA PHE A 27 4.80 -5.41 2.37
C PHE A 27 5.63 -6.11 3.45
N VAL A 28 5.67 -7.44 3.48
CA VAL A 28 6.60 -8.19 4.35
C VAL A 28 8.05 -7.84 4.04
N ALA A 29 8.42 -7.81 2.76
CA ALA A 29 9.77 -7.43 2.35
C ALA A 29 10.11 -5.98 2.74
N GLU A 30 9.14 -5.06 2.64
CA GLU A 30 9.35 -3.67 3.04
C GLU A 30 9.51 -3.53 4.56
N VAL A 31 8.72 -4.26 5.36
CA VAL A 31 8.86 -4.24 6.84
C VAL A 31 10.20 -4.83 7.29
N LEU A 32 10.68 -5.89 6.61
CA LEU A 32 11.99 -6.50 6.90
C LEU A 32 13.16 -5.57 6.56
N GLN A 33 13.01 -4.72 5.58
CA GLN A 33 14.05 -3.77 5.16
C GLN A 33 13.41 -2.44 4.75
N PRO A 34 13.00 -1.63 5.73
CA PRO A 34 12.30 -0.37 5.48
C PRO A 34 13.17 0.62 4.69
N GLY A 35 12.54 1.39 3.82
CA GLY A 35 13.17 2.50 3.12
C GLY A 35 12.72 3.86 3.67
N GLU A 36 13.09 4.93 2.96
CA GLU A 36 12.79 6.30 3.41
C GLU A 36 11.32 6.67 3.20
N ASP A 37 10.75 6.31 2.04
CA ASP A 37 9.41 6.70 1.64
C ASP A 37 8.64 5.54 1.03
N VAL A 38 7.34 5.47 1.37
CA VAL A 38 6.36 4.61 0.68
C VAL A 38 5.19 5.45 0.21
N TRP A 39 4.65 5.12 -0.96
CA TRP A 39 3.54 5.81 -1.59
C TRP A 39 2.38 4.86 -1.84
N ILE A 40 1.22 5.23 -1.33
CA ILE A 40 -0.05 4.52 -1.54
C ILE A 40 -0.96 5.48 -2.31
N VAL A 41 -1.15 5.24 -3.59
CA VAL A 41 -1.92 6.11 -4.49
C VAL A 41 -3.16 5.35 -4.95
N SER A 42 -4.34 5.79 -4.54
CA SER A 42 -5.61 5.17 -4.93
C SER A 42 -6.78 6.12 -4.75
N PRO A 43 -7.59 6.37 -5.81
CA PRO A 43 -8.78 7.21 -5.72
C PRO A 43 -9.76 6.76 -4.63
N TRP A 44 -9.99 5.45 -4.53
CA TRP A 44 -10.76 4.80 -3.47
C TRP A 44 -9.84 3.88 -2.68
N ILE A 45 -9.82 4.07 -1.37
CA ILE A 45 -8.94 3.33 -0.47
C ILE A 45 -9.72 2.83 0.75
N SER A 46 -9.45 1.62 1.16
CA SER A 46 -9.98 1.01 2.38
C SER A 46 -8.87 0.39 3.21
N ASN A 47 -9.12 0.13 4.48
CA ASN A 47 -8.18 -0.56 5.35
C ASN A 47 -8.19 -2.06 5.06
N VAL A 48 -7.69 -2.43 3.88
CA VAL A 48 -7.67 -3.82 3.37
C VAL A 48 -6.73 -4.70 4.18
N VAL A 49 -7.02 -6.01 4.22
CA VAL A 49 -6.13 -7.02 4.81
C VAL A 49 -4.93 -7.22 3.90
N LEU A 50 -3.72 -7.12 4.43
CA LEU A 50 -2.47 -7.33 3.71
C LEU A 50 -1.75 -8.60 4.14
N ILE A 51 -1.78 -8.94 5.44
CA ILE A 51 -1.03 -10.06 5.99
C ILE A 51 -1.98 -10.89 6.88
N ASP A 52 -2.04 -12.18 6.66
CA ASP A 52 -2.75 -13.09 7.54
C ASP A 52 -1.80 -13.62 8.62
N ASN A 53 -1.86 -13.03 9.82
CA ASN A 53 -1.05 -13.44 10.97
C ASN A 53 -1.84 -14.27 12.01
N ARG A 54 -3.00 -14.83 11.66
CA ARG A 54 -3.81 -15.62 12.61
C ARG A 54 -3.07 -16.84 13.17
N SER A 55 -2.15 -17.40 12.40
CA SER A 55 -1.27 -18.51 12.84
C SER A 55 0.00 -18.04 13.58
N GLY A 56 0.30 -16.73 13.62
CA GLY A 56 1.50 -16.18 14.25
C GLY A 56 2.78 -16.30 13.39
N ASN A 57 2.65 -16.61 12.11
CA ASN A 57 3.81 -16.77 11.22
C ASN A 57 4.62 -15.48 11.01
N PHE A 58 4.01 -14.34 11.31
CA PHE A 58 4.60 -13.01 11.14
C PHE A 58 4.83 -12.28 12.48
N ASP A 59 4.73 -12.96 13.63
CA ASP A 59 4.95 -12.37 14.96
C ASP A 59 6.34 -11.72 15.07
N ALA A 60 7.35 -12.26 14.37
CA ALA A 60 8.70 -11.72 14.35
C ALA A 60 8.84 -10.38 13.62
N LEU A 61 7.90 -9.99 12.75
CA LEU A 61 7.92 -8.69 12.06
C LEU A 61 7.52 -7.56 12.99
N ASN A 62 6.48 -7.79 13.77
CA ASN A 62 6.02 -6.86 14.81
C ASN A 62 5.21 -7.65 15.85
N PRO A 63 5.75 -7.85 17.07
CA PRO A 63 5.07 -8.59 18.14
C PRO A 63 3.72 -7.97 18.57
N GLU A 64 3.52 -6.67 18.36
CA GLU A 64 2.28 -5.96 18.71
C GLU A 64 1.12 -6.30 17.77
N TRP A 65 1.39 -6.87 16.61
CA TRP A 65 0.33 -7.26 15.68
C TRP A 65 -0.63 -8.30 16.26
N GLY A 66 -0.09 -9.24 17.05
CA GLY A 66 -0.87 -10.36 17.57
C GLY A 66 -1.37 -11.30 16.48
N ARG A 67 -2.13 -12.32 16.87
CA ARG A 67 -2.65 -13.37 15.97
C ARG A 67 -3.96 -12.95 15.32
N ARG A 68 -3.89 -12.08 14.35
CA ARG A 68 -5.04 -11.53 13.60
C ARG A 68 -4.68 -11.22 12.16
N GLU A 69 -5.67 -10.79 11.40
CA GLU A 69 -5.42 -10.17 10.10
C GLU A 69 -4.81 -8.78 10.30
N ILE A 70 -3.70 -8.52 9.61
CA ILE A 70 -2.98 -7.24 9.65
C ILE A 70 -3.38 -6.43 8.43
N ARG A 71 -3.84 -5.23 8.67
CA ARG A 71 -4.40 -4.36 7.64
C ARG A 71 -3.41 -3.29 7.19
N LEU A 72 -3.74 -2.62 6.10
CA LEU A 72 -2.89 -1.58 5.51
C LEU A 72 -2.43 -0.53 6.53
N ALA A 73 -3.34 -0.01 7.36
CA ALA A 73 -2.98 1.00 8.36
C ALA A 73 -1.98 0.45 9.41
N ASP A 74 -2.16 -0.80 9.86
CA ASP A 74 -1.23 -1.44 10.81
C ASP A 74 0.18 -1.57 10.22
N VAL A 75 0.27 -1.95 8.94
CA VAL A 75 1.56 -2.10 8.25
C VAL A 75 2.24 -0.74 8.04
N LEU A 76 1.48 0.29 7.63
CA LEU A 76 2.02 1.64 7.44
C LEU A 76 2.55 2.22 8.77
N VAL A 77 1.82 2.04 9.87
CA VAL A 77 2.30 2.47 11.20
C VAL A 77 3.58 1.74 11.61
N THR A 78 3.67 0.43 11.33
CA THR A 78 4.90 -0.33 11.57
C THR A 78 6.07 0.22 10.75
N LEU A 79 5.86 0.53 9.46
CA LEU A 79 6.90 1.16 8.63
C LEU A 79 7.30 2.53 9.16
N MET A 80 6.34 3.37 9.57
CA MET A 80 6.61 4.69 10.14
C MET A 80 7.39 4.59 11.45
N SER A 81 7.11 3.61 12.31
CA SER A 81 7.88 3.38 13.54
C SER A 81 9.33 2.96 13.28
N HIS A 82 9.62 2.46 12.08
CA HIS A 82 10.97 2.17 11.61
C HIS A 82 11.63 3.35 10.85
N GLY A 83 10.99 4.53 10.84
CA GLY A 83 11.52 5.75 10.24
C GLY A 83 11.12 6.00 8.77
N THR A 84 10.24 5.18 8.20
CA THR A 84 9.70 5.39 6.85
C THR A 84 8.66 6.52 6.87
N ARG A 85 8.67 7.39 5.86
CA ARG A 85 7.57 8.35 5.63
C ARG A 85 6.52 7.70 4.75
N ALA A 86 5.26 7.73 5.20
CA ALA A 86 4.13 7.19 4.47
C ALA A 86 3.33 8.31 3.78
N HIS A 87 3.22 8.25 2.47
CA HIS A 87 2.43 9.16 1.66
C HIS A 87 1.20 8.44 1.13
N VAL A 88 0.03 8.92 1.51
CA VAL A 88 -1.26 8.42 1.02
C VAL A 88 -1.86 9.48 0.11
N VAL A 89 -2.17 9.12 -1.13
CA VAL A 89 -2.82 10.00 -2.11
C VAL A 89 -4.17 9.42 -2.47
N THR A 90 -5.25 10.18 -2.22
CA THR A 90 -6.61 9.71 -2.45
C THR A 90 -7.54 10.85 -2.83
N ARG A 91 -8.82 10.55 -3.15
CA ARG A 91 -9.86 11.54 -3.38
C ARG A 91 -10.56 11.95 -2.09
N ASN A 92 -11.23 13.10 -2.13
CA ASN A 92 -12.14 13.54 -1.06
C ASN A 92 -13.49 12.80 -1.19
N GLU A 93 -13.47 11.49 -0.98
CA GLU A 93 -14.66 10.63 -1.03
C GLU A 93 -14.98 10.12 0.37
N SER A 94 -16.25 10.13 0.76
CA SER A 94 -16.68 9.67 2.09
C SER A 94 -16.35 8.19 2.36
N SER A 95 -16.28 7.38 1.30
CA SER A 95 -15.84 5.98 1.41
C SER A 95 -14.38 5.83 1.88
N ASN A 96 -13.55 6.85 1.73
CA ASN A 96 -12.15 6.88 2.17
C ASN A 96 -12.00 7.33 3.63
N ASP A 97 -13.04 7.92 4.23
CA ASP A 97 -12.96 8.52 5.57
C ASP A 97 -12.58 7.52 6.65
N SER A 98 -13.16 6.33 6.60
CA SER A 98 -12.85 5.26 7.57
C SER A 98 -11.36 4.90 7.59
N PHE A 99 -10.73 4.80 6.43
CA PHE A 99 -9.29 4.54 6.34
C PHE A 99 -8.48 5.76 6.80
N ARG A 100 -8.84 6.97 6.32
CA ARG A 100 -8.13 8.21 6.68
C ARG A 100 -8.14 8.46 8.19
N THR A 101 -9.31 8.29 8.81
CA THR A 101 -9.45 8.42 10.27
C THR A 101 -8.60 7.36 10.97
N ARG A 102 -8.70 6.10 10.57
CA ARG A 102 -7.95 5.01 11.21
C ARG A 102 -6.44 5.19 11.16
N ILE A 103 -5.88 5.59 10.00
CA ILE A 103 -4.44 5.78 9.89
C ILE A 103 -3.96 7.00 10.68
N ALA A 104 -4.75 8.08 10.72
CA ALA A 104 -4.44 9.26 11.51
C ALA A 104 -4.48 8.97 13.02
N ASP A 105 -5.51 8.25 13.49
CA ASP A 105 -5.63 7.84 14.88
C ASP A 105 -4.42 6.99 15.31
N LEU A 106 -4.06 5.98 14.50
CA LEU A 106 -2.90 5.13 14.78
C LEU A 106 -1.58 5.91 14.76
N ALA A 107 -1.41 6.84 13.82
CA ALA A 107 -0.22 7.69 13.79
C ALA A 107 -0.12 8.53 15.05
N SER A 108 -1.23 9.08 15.54
CA SER A 108 -1.27 9.87 16.78
C SER A 108 -1.07 9.01 18.03
N GLU A 109 -1.63 7.79 18.08
CA GLU A 109 -1.43 6.85 19.19
C GLU A 109 0.04 6.48 19.39
N HIS A 110 0.88 6.59 18.35
CA HIS A 110 2.29 6.21 18.33
C HIS A 110 3.26 7.39 18.17
N ASP A 111 2.79 8.64 18.23
CA ASP A 111 3.59 9.85 18.02
C ASP A 111 4.30 9.89 16.65
N LEU A 112 3.59 9.46 15.59
CA LEU A 112 4.10 9.30 14.21
C LEU A 112 3.45 10.25 13.19
N GLU A 113 2.73 11.29 13.62
CA GLU A 113 2.02 12.22 12.74
C GLU A 113 2.93 12.87 11.71
N ASP A 114 4.18 13.20 12.10
CA ASP A 114 5.17 13.80 11.21
C ASP A 114 5.67 12.84 10.12
N SER A 115 5.45 11.54 10.28
CA SER A 115 5.80 10.50 9.32
C SER A 115 4.66 10.15 8.35
N LEU A 116 3.46 10.71 8.58
CA LEU A 116 2.28 10.48 7.73
C LEU A 116 1.93 11.75 6.96
N THR A 117 1.78 11.61 5.63
CA THR A 117 1.18 12.67 4.81
C THR A 117 0.02 12.12 3.99
N VAL A 118 -1.14 12.76 4.12
CA VAL A 118 -2.34 12.42 3.32
C VAL A 118 -2.61 13.56 2.35
N HIS A 119 -2.49 13.26 1.05
CA HIS A 119 -2.76 14.20 -0.04
C HIS A 119 -4.13 13.95 -0.64
N ILE A 120 -4.93 15.00 -0.79
CA ILE A 120 -6.27 14.91 -1.39
C ILE A 120 -6.24 15.52 -2.79
N HIS A 121 -6.60 14.71 -3.78
CA HIS A 121 -6.68 15.10 -5.18
C HIS A 121 -8.00 14.66 -5.81
N ASP A 122 -8.92 15.58 -6.03
CA ASP A 122 -10.29 15.29 -6.50
C ASP A 122 -10.32 14.63 -7.90
N GLN A 123 -9.34 14.90 -8.73
CA GLN A 123 -9.23 14.30 -10.07
C GLN A 123 -8.28 13.11 -10.15
N LEU A 124 -7.84 12.58 -9.01
CA LEU A 124 -6.97 11.42 -8.98
C LEU A 124 -7.61 10.23 -9.70
N HIS A 125 -6.90 9.64 -10.66
CA HIS A 125 -7.31 8.40 -11.32
C HIS A 125 -6.22 7.33 -11.31
N THR A 126 -4.99 7.72 -11.04
CA THR A 126 -3.84 6.82 -10.88
C THR A 126 -4.04 5.89 -9.68
N LYS A 127 -3.61 4.64 -9.84
CA LYS A 127 -3.56 3.62 -8.78
C LYS A 127 -2.19 2.99 -8.79
N GLY A 128 -1.54 3.01 -7.63
CA GLY A 128 -0.23 2.40 -7.49
C GLY A 128 0.25 2.34 -6.06
N ILE A 129 1.14 1.41 -5.81
CA ILE A 129 1.87 1.24 -4.56
C ILE A 129 3.35 1.26 -4.92
N LEU A 130 4.07 2.28 -4.47
CA LEU A 130 5.51 2.36 -4.63
C LEU A 130 6.15 2.16 -3.26
N LEU A 131 6.86 1.07 -3.14
CA LEU A 131 7.72 0.75 -2.00
C LEU A 131 9.18 1.00 -2.37
N THR A 132 10.09 0.77 -1.46
CA THR A 132 11.52 1.06 -1.68
C THR A 132 12.08 0.32 -2.89
N ARG A 133 11.72 -0.96 -3.05
CA ARG A 133 12.31 -1.87 -4.04
C ARG A 133 11.33 -2.45 -5.03
N CYS A 134 10.06 -2.09 -4.95
CA CYS A 134 9.07 -2.60 -5.89
C CYS A 134 7.94 -1.60 -6.12
N LEU A 135 7.30 -1.77 -7.26
CA LEU A 135 6.19 -0.97 -7.73
C LEU A 135 5.04 -1.90 -8.16
N LEU A 136 3.83 -1.59 -7.72
CA LEU A 136 2.60 -2.18 -8.22
C LEU A 136 1.72 -1.07 -8.80
N MET A 137 1.39 -1.15 -10.08
CA MET A 137 0.51 -0.22 -10.78
C MET A 137 -0.61 -0.98 -11.46
N GLY A 138 -1.71 -0.31 -11.82
CA GLY A 138 -2.74 -0.95 -12.63
C GLY A 138 -4.10 -0.28 -12.53
N SER A 139 -5.15 -1.06 -12.82
CA SER A 139 -6.53 -0.60 -12.73
C SER A 139 -7.11 -0.69 -11.32
N MET A 140 -6.51 -1.53 -10.44
CA MET A 140 -7.03 -1.92 -9.15
C MET A 140 -6.99 -0.80 -8.12
N ASN A 141 -8.16 -0.39 -7.62
CA ASN A 141 -8.23 0.42 -6.41
C ASN A 141 -7.90 -0.43 -5.17
N LEU A 142 -7.31 0.21 -4.16
CA LEU A 142 -6.94 -0.45 -2.92
C LEU A 142 -8.16 -0.55 -1.99
N THR A 143 -9.13 -1.33 -2.42
CA THR A 143 -10.39 -1.59 -1.73
C THR A 143 -10.69 -3.09 -1.73
N TYR A 144 -11.63 -3.51 -0.88
CA TYR A 144 -12.08 -4.91 -0.90
C TYR A 144 -12.56 -5.33 -2.30
N ASN A 145 -13.41 -4.53 -2.93
CA ASN A 145 -13.94 -4.85 -4.27
C ASN A 145 -12.84 -4.91 -5.33
N GLY A 146 -11.89 -3.96 -5.31
CA GLY A 146 -10.75 -3.97 -6.22
C GLY A 146 -9.90 -5.23 -6.04
N MET A 147 -9.61 -5.61 -4.80
CA MET A 147 -8.74 -6.76 -4.52
C MET A 147 -9.43 -8.12 -4.73
N THR A 148 -10.76 -8.22 -4.58
CA THR A 148 -11.45 -9.52 -4.53
C THR A 148 -12.54 -9.69 -5.60
N ILE A 149 -13.33 -8.67 -5.94
CA ILE A 149 -14.53 -8.81 -6.74
C ILE A 149 -14.34 -8.38 -8.20
N ASN A 150 -13.83 -7.15 -8.40
CA ASN A 150 -13.75 -6.57 -9.74
C ASN A 150 -12.77 -7.30 -10.65
N ASP A 151 -13.03 -7.24 -11.95
CA ASP A 151 -12.03 -7.59 -12.95
C ASP A 151 -10.97 -6.48 -13.02
N GLU A 152 -9.74 -6.83 -12.73
CA GLU A 152 -8.63 -5.89 -12.61
C GLU A 152 -7.36 -6.44 -13.28
N TRP A 153 -6.43 -5.57 -13.56
CA TRP A 153 -5.07 -5.96 -13.89
C TRP A 153 -4.08 -5.13 -13.08
N VAL A 154 -2.95 -5.73 -12.75
CA VAL A 154 -1.83 -5.07 -12.09
C VAL A 154 -0.53 -5.43 -12.76
N GLU A 155 0.40 -4.51 -12.71
CA GLU A 155 1.79 -4.67 -13.14
C GLU A 155 2.69 -4.53 -11.93
N PHE A 156 3.49 -5.55 -11.71
CA PHE A 156 4.53 -5.55 -10.69
C PHE A 156 5.88 -5.35 -11.36
N SER A 157 6.68 -4.40 -10.85
CA SER A 157 8.01 -4.09 -11.36
C SER A 157 9.03 -4.00 -10.22
N LEU A 158 10.24 -4.52 -10.49
CA LEU A 158 11.45 -4.35 -9.69
C LEU A 158 12.48 -3.50 -10.45
N ASP A 159 12.11 -2.95 -11.60
CA ASP A 159 13.02 -2.16 -12.43
C ASP A 159 13.31 -0.80 -11.79
N ALA A 160 14.59 -0.51 -11.56
CA ALA A 160 14.99 0.72 -10.89
C ALA A 160 14.62 1.99 -11.66
N VAL A 161 14.52 1.92 -13.00
CA VAL A 161 14.13 3.06 -13.84
C VAL A 161 12.64 3.34 -13.67
N ASP A 162 11.80 2.29 -13.67
CA ASP A 162 10.37 2.42 -13.44
C ASP A 162 10.08 2.97 -12.03
N LEU A 163 10.75 2.44 -11.02
CA LEU A 163 10.62 2.91 -9.64
C LEU A 163 11.02 4.39 -9.53
N GLY A 164 12.17 4.77 -10.11
CA GLY A 164 12.67 6.14 -10.07
C GLY A 164 11.74 7.13 -10.77
N ARG A 165 11.22 6.78 -11.95
CA ARG A 165 10.24 7.60 -12.67
C ARG A 165 8.95 7.75 -11.88
N THR A 166 8.41 6.66 -11.36
CA THR A 166 7.17 6.69 -10.57
C THR A 166 7.34 7.51 -9.30
N ARG A 167 8.51 7.44 -8.64
CA ARG A 167 8.79 8.27 -7.45
C ARG A 167 8.71 9.75 -7.78
N LEU A 168 9.28 10.20 -8.90
CA LEU A 168 9.19 11.58 -9.35
C LEU A 168 7.74 11.99 -9.68
N GLU A 169 6.97 11.11 -10.34
CA GLU A 169 5.57 11.39 -10.64
C GLU A 169 4.70 11.46 -9.38
N PHE A 170 4.90 10.56 -8.42
CA PHE A 170 4.13 10.56 -7.18
C PHE A 170 4.50 11.74 -6.26
N ALA A 171 5.76 12.16 -6.23
CA ALA A 171 6.19 13.32 -5.47
C ALA A 171 5.44 14.61 -5.85
N ARG A 172 4.99 14.74 -7.11
CA ARG A 172 4.17 15.87 -7.57
C ARG A 172 2.84 16.02 -6.85
N TYR A 173 2.31 14.94 -6.28
CA TYR A 173 1.10 15.03 -5.44
C TYR A 173 1.35 15.78 -4.12
N GLY A 174 2.59 15.86 -3.66
CA GLY A 174 3.00 16.64 -2.50
C GLY A 174 3.34 18.09 -2.80
N GLU A 175 3.61 18.41 -4.08
CA GLU A 175 3.84 19.78 -4.53
C GLU A 175 2.46 20.43 -4.78
N GLY A 176 1.95 21.19 -3.80
CA GLY A 176 0.65 21.86 -3.92
C GLY A 176 0.56 22.68 -5.22
N ARG A 177 -0.55 22.48 -5.97
CA ARG A 177 -0.95 23.41 -7.04
C ARG A 177 -1.63 24.62 -6.45
#